data_28b8702dddf864c3d35b705973a81464
#
_entry.id   28b8702dddf864c3d35b705973a81464
#
_cell.length_a   1.000
_cell.length_b   1.000
_cell.length_c   1.000
_cell.angle_alpha   90.00
_cell.angle_beta   90.00
_cell.angle_gamma   90.00
#
_symmetry.space_group_name_H-M   'P 1'
#
loop_
_entity.id
_entity.type
_entity.pdbx_description
1 polymer ?
#
loop_
_entity_poly.entity_id
_entity_poly.type
_entity_poly.pdbx_seq_one_letter_code
_entity_poly.pdbx_strand_id
1 'polypeptide(L)'
;NASTMLNQSKNVYQAEIDSACELIDFFNFNCQYMQEIYQQQPPYSPKGMWNMVQYRPLEGFVFAVTPFNFTSIAGNLPTAPALMGNVVLWKPASSSVYSGYYLMQMFKEAGLPDGVINFLPGSGGQVGNPVLDSEHLAGIHFTGSTAVFQGMWEKIGGNIAKYKTYPRIVGETGGKDFII
;
A
#
# COMPACT_ATOMS: atom_id res chain seq x y z
N ASN A 1 11.59 14.35 -6.62
CA ASN A 1 11.47 14.71 -8.04
C ASN A 1 12.62 14.18 -8.89
N ALA A 2 13.89 14.48 -8.56
CA ALA A 2 15.03 14.08 -9.39
C ALA A 2 15.08 12.57 -9.67
N SER A 3 14.88 11.73 -8.64
CA SER A 3 14.85 10.28 -8.82
C SER A 3 13.69 9.82 -9.72
N THR A 4 12.54 10.48 -9.63
CA THR A 4 11.37 10.22 -10.49
C THR A 4 11.66 10.61 -11.94
N MET A 5 12.26 11.77 -12.18
CA MET A 5 12.67 12.19 -13.52
C MET A 5 13.63 11.19 -14.17
N LEU A 6 14.64 10.75 -13.42
CA LEU A 6 15.67 9.84 -13.92
C LEU A 6 15.13 8.41 -14.10
N ASN A 7 14.28 7.95 -13.22
CA ASN A 7 13.85 6.54 -13.18
C ASN A 7 12.58 6.27 -13.99
N GLN A 8 11.71 7.27 -14.16
CA GLN A 8 10.42 7.16 -14.82
C GLN A 8 10.29 7.99 -16.09
N SER A 9 11.40 8.59 -16.57
CA SER A 9 11.46 9.41 -17.79
C SER A 9 10.45 10.57 -17.78
N LYS A 10 10.25 11.20 -16.63
CA LYS A 10 9.35 12.34 -16.47
C LYS A 10 10.10 13.67 -16.55
N ASN A 11 9.43 14.69 -17.06
CA ASN A 11 9.94 16.07 -16.98
C ASN A 11 9.70 16.64 -15.57
N VAL A 12 10.22 17.84 -15.32
CA VAL A 12 10.14 18.47 -14.00
C VAL A 12 8.69 18.69 -13.54
N TYR A 13 7.80 19.09 -14.43
CA TYR A 13 6.40 19.35 -14.09
C TYR A 13 5.64 18.07 -13.75
N GLN A 14 5.86 17.03 -14.55
CA GLN A 14 5.28 15.71 -14.26
C GLN A 14 5.80 15.15 -12.94
N ALA A 15 7.09 15.23 -12.68
CA ALA A 15 7.67 14.74 -11.43
C ALA A 15 7.18 15.53 -10.21
N GLU A 16 7.00 16.86 -10.35
CA GLU A 16 6.45 17.68 -9.26
C GLU A 16 5.04 17.23 -8.88
N ILE A 17 4.18 16.99 -9.86
CA ILE A 17 2.80 16.56 -9.64
C ILE A 17 2.77 15.10 -9.16
N ASP A 18 3.36 14.19 -9.94
CA ASP A 18 3.22 12.73 -9.77
C ASP A 18 4.12 12.14 -8.67
N SER A 19 4.93 12.96 -8.04
CA SER A 19 5.85 12.57 -6.98
C SER A 19 5.64 13.43 -5.73
N ALA A 20 6.11 14.70 -5.75
CA ALA A 20 6.12 15.51 -4.54
C ALA A 20 4.72 15.94 -4.10
N CYS A 21 3.95 16.62 -4.96
CA CYS A 21 2.66 17.20 -4.58
C CYS A 21 1.67 16.12 -4.18
N GLU A 22 1.46 15.14 -5.03
CA GLU A 22 0.47 14.08 -4.79
C GLU A 22 0.85 13.20 -3.58
N LEU A 23 2.13 12.89 -3.37
CA LEU A 23 2.54 12.12 -2.20
C LEU A 23 2.34 12.87 -0.90
N ILE A 24 2.63 14.17 -0.88
CA ILE A 24 2.37 15.04 0.28
C ILE A 24 0.87 15.07 0.58
N ASP A 25 0.04 15.19 -0.44
CA ASP A 25 -1.41 15.18 -0.30
C ASP A 25 -1.91 13.84 0.24
N PHE A 26 -1.41 12.71 -0.29
CA PHE A 26 -1.73 11.39 0.26
C PHE A 26 -1.40 11.29 1.76
N PHE A 27 -0.24 11.77 2.17
CA PHE A 27 0.13 11.71 3.59
C PHE A 27 -0.79 12.56 4.46
N ASN A 28 -1.10 13.77 4.04
CA ASN A 28 -2.00 14.67 4.76
C ASN A 28 -3.42 14.09 4.86
N PHE A 29 -3.99 13.66 3.73
CA PHE A 29 -5.32 13.08 3.70
C PHE A 29 -5.40 11.75 4.46
N ASN A 30 -4.40 10.88 4.33
CA ASN A 30 -4.40 9.62 5.06
C ASN A 30 -4.37 9.82 6.58
N CYS A 31 -3.63 10.81 7.07
CA CYS A 31 -3.67 11.17 8.49
C CYS A 31 -5.06 11.64 8.93
N GLN A 32 -5.73 12.45 8.10
CA GLN A 32 -7.10 12.89 8.34
C GLN A 32 -8.07 11.70 8.34
N TYR A 33 -8.01 10.86 7.32
CA TYR A 33 -8.88 9.68 7.21
C TYR A 33 -8.66 8.67 8.34
N MET A 34 -7.42 8.48 8.80
CA MET A 34 -7.13 7.66 9.97
C MET A 34 -7.88 8.19 11.20
N GLN A 35 -7.85 9.50 11.45
CA GLN A 35 -8.56 10.11 12.57
C GLN A 35 -10.07 9.91 12.44
N GLU A 36 -10.63 10.12 11.26
CA GLU A 36 -12.05 9.92 10.98
C GLU A 36 -12.49 8.46 11.21
N ILE A 37 -11.67 7.47 10.78
CA ILE A 37 -11.92 6.05 11.04
C ILE A 37 -11.94 5.77 12.54
N TYR A 38 -10.96 6.24 13.29
CA TYR A 38 -10.90 6.02 14.75
C TYR A 38 -12.03 6.72 15.50
N GLN A 39 -12.61 7.78 14.96
CA GLN A 39 -13.79 8.47 15.51
C GLN A 39 -15.10 7.70 15.25
N GLN A 40 -15.12 6.73 14.35
CA GLN A 40 -16.29 5.91 14.09
C GLN A 40 -16.55 4.97 15.27
N GLN A 41 -17.36 5.41 16.22
CA GLN A 41 -17.69 4.71 17.45
C GLN A 41 -19.19 4.41 17.51
N PRO A 42 -19.65 3.44 18.32
CA PRO A 42 -21.07 3.15 18.49
C PRO A 42 -21.82 4.42 18.90
N PRO A 43 -22.92 4.78 18.23
CA PRO A 43 -23.61 6.05 18.46
C PRO A 43 -24.37 6.10 19.79
N TYR A 44 -24.54 4.95 20.46
CA TYR A 44 -25.32 4.86 21.68
C TYR A 44 -24.71 3.89 22.69
N SER A 45 -24.73 4.30 23.96
CA SER A 45 -24.41 3.44 25.09
C SER A 45 -25.58 3.42 26.07
N PRO A 46 -26.12 2.25 26.46
CA PRO A 46 -27.18 2.16 27.46
C PRO A 46 -26.74 2.71 28.82
N LYS A 47 -27.71 3.06 29.67
CA LYS A 47 -27.42 3.52 31.04
C LYS A 47 -26.61 2.47 31.81
N GLY A 48 -25.48 2.88 32.36
CA GLY A 48 -24.57 2.00 33.12
C GLY A 48 -23.63 1.15 32.29
N MET A 49 -23.61 1.32 30.95
CA MET A 49 -22.72 0.62 30.04
C MET A 49 -22.03 1.62 29.10
N TRP A 50 -20.84 1.26 28.64
CA TRP A 50 -20.13 2.03 27.63
C TRP A 50 -19.70 1.09 26.49
N ASN A 51 -20.18 1.38 25.29
CA ASN A 51 -19.83 0.64 24.07
C ASN A 51 -18.72 1.39 23.32
N MET A 52 -17.66 0.68 22.97
CA MET A 52 -16.60 1.25 22.14
C MET A 52 -16.07 0.20 21.16
N VAL A 53 -15.54 0.64 20.04
CA VAL A 53 -14.75 -0.15 19.10
C VAL A 53 -13.29 0.14 19.37
N GLN A 54 -12.51 -0.93 19.50
CA GLN A 54 -11.06 -0.86 19.52
C GLN A 54 -10.52 -1.38 18.21
N TYR A 55 -9.95 -0.49 17.40
CA TYR A 55 -9.34 -0.87 16.13
C TYR A 55 -7.98 -1.54 16.37
N ARG A 56 -7.74 -2.64 15.68
CA ARG A 56 -6.46 -3.36 15.71
C ARG A 56 -5.92 -3.51 14.29
N PRO A 57 -4.58 -3.54 14.10
CA PRO A 57 -4.00 -3.92 12.82
C PRO A 57 -4.40 -5.34 12.43
N LEU A 58 -4.27 -5.68 11.16
CA LEU A 58 -4.48 -7.03 10.66
C LEU A 58 -3.44 -7.98 11.26
N GLU A 59 -3.84 -9.21 11.54
CA GLU A 59 -2.94 -10.27 11.99
C GLU A 59 -2.21 -10.86 10.79
N GLY A 60 -0.90 -10.57 10.70
CA GLY A 60 -0.06 -10.91 9.56
C GLY A 60 0.54 -9.65 8.91
N PHE A 61 0.72 -9.67 7.60
CA PHE A 61 1.30 -8.55 6.85
C PHE A 61 0.46 -8.18 5.63
N VAL A 62 0.60 -6.92 5.20
CA VAL A 62 0.03 -6.42 3.95
C VAL A 62 1.10 -6.45 2.85
N PHE A 63 0.76 -6.95 1.68
CA PHE A 63 1.61 -6.94 0.50
C PHE A 63 1.28 -5.74 -0.39
N ALA A 64 2.13 -4.73 -0.39
CA ALA A 64 2.01 -3.55 -1.24
C ALA A 64 2.79 -3.78 -2.55
N VAL A 65 2.08 -3.76 -3.68
CA VAL A 65 2.68 -3.89 -5.02
C VAL A 65 2.40 -2.61 -5.78
N THR A 66 3.47 -1.89 -6.15
CA THR A 66 3.36 -0.54 -6.67
C THR A 66 3.75 -0.43 -8.14
N PRO A 67 3.14 0.52 -8.87
CA PRO A 67 3.34 0.67 -10.30
C PRO A 67 4.68 1.35 -10.62
N PHE A 68 5.00 1.40 -11.92
CA PHE A 68 6.25 2.01 -12.40
C PHE A 68 6.14 3.50 -12.71
N ASN A 69 4.94 4.06 -12.80
CA ASN A 69 4.69 5.36 -13.42
C ASN A 69 4.39 6.50 -12.43
N PHE A 70 4.11 6.20 -11.16
CA PHE A 70 3.82 7.22 -10.14
C PHE A 70 4.57 6.94 -8.83
N THR A 71 5.54 7.79 -8.51
CA THR A 71 6.26 7.72 -7.24
C THR A 71 5.34 8.00 -6.05
N SER A 72 4.35 8.86 -6.21
CA SER A 72 3.31 9.13 -5.20
C SER A 72 2.53 7.88 -4.82
N ILE A 73 2.06 7.11 -5.80
CA ILE A 73 1.37 5.83 -5.56
C ILE A 73 2.33 4.82 -4.92
N ALA A 74 3.59 4.79 -5.39
CA ALA A 74 4.61 3.92 -4.82
C ALA A 74 4.88 4.22 -3.34
N GLY A 75 4.79 5.47 -2.91
CA GLY A 75 4.88 5.87 -1.52
C GLY A 75 3.60 5.65 -0.72
N ASN A 76 2.44 5.86 -1.34
CA ASN A 76 1.15 5.74 -0.68
C ASN A 76 0.77 4.29 -0.33
N LEU A 77 0.93 3.36 -1.25
CA LEU A 77 0.46 1.99 -1.07
C LEU A 77 1.07 1.27 0.15
N PRO A 78 2.37 1.39 0.44
CA PRO A 78 2.93 0.81 1.65
C PRO A 78 2.64 1.62 2.92
N THR A 79 2.53 2.95 2.82
CA THR A 79 2.39 3.82 4.00
C THR A 79 0.97 3.87 4.54
N ALA A 80 -0.07 3.78 3.69
CA ALA A 80 -1.45 3.78 4.13
C ALA A 80 -1.77 2.61 5.10
N PRO A 81 -1.46 1.34 4.80
CA PRO A 81 -1.64 0.27 5.77
C PRO A 81 -0.69 0.37 6.97
N ALA A 82 0.54 0.88 6.79
CA ALA A 82 1.48 1.08 7.90
C ALA A 82 0.96 2.11 8.89
N LEU A 83 0.33 3.19 8.44
CA LEU A 83 -0.30 4.20 9.27
C LEU A 83 -1.39 3.60 10.19
N MET A 84 -2.08 2.56 9.70
CA MET A 84 -3.10 1.81 10.47
C MET A 84 -2.50 0.68 11.33
N GLY A 85 -1.18 0.69 11.54
CA GLY A 85 -0.47 -0.24 12.42
C GLY A 85 -0.07 -1.58 11.78
N ASN A 86 -0.19 -1.73 10.47
CA ASN A 86 0.17 -2.97 9.79
C ASN A 86 1.65 -3.03 9.43
N VAL A 87 2.21 -4.24 9.43
CA VAL A 87 3.50 -4.53 8.80
C VAL A 87 3.31 -4.72 7.30
N VAL A 88 4.24 -4.19 6.52
CA VAL A 88 4.12 -4.16 5.05
C VAL A 88 5.34 -4.77 4.39
N LEU A 89 5.10 -5.66 3.44
CA LEU A 89 6.07 -6.08 2.44
C LEU A 89 5.82 -5.27 1.17
N TRP A 90 6.76 -4.42 0.78
CA TRP A 90 6.61 -3.54 -0.38
C TRP A 90 7.46 -4.01 -1.55
N LYS A 91 6.79 -4.43 -2.62
CA LYS A 91 7.43 -4.77 -3.88
C LYS A 91 7.23 -3.65 -4.90
N PRO A 92 8.27 -2.86 -5.22
CA PRO A 92 8.21 -1.87 -6.29
C PRO A 92 8.17 -2.55 -7.66
N ALA A 93 7.72 -1.84 -8.68
CA ALA A 93 7.96 -2.26 -10.05
C ALA A 93 9.47 -2.33 -10.31
N SER A 94 9.93 -3.33 -11.07
CA SER A 94 11.36 -3.55 -11.31
C SER A 94 12.05 -2.36 -11.98
N SER A 95 11.32 -1.59 -12.80
CA SER A 95 11.80 -0.38 -13.45
C SER A 95 11.78 0.88 -12.56
N SER A 96 11.22 0.79 -11.35
CA SER A 96 11.04 1.94 -10.42
C SER A 96 11.69 1.72 -9.05
N VAL A 97 12.68 0.83 -9.00
CA VAL A 97 13.40 0.51 -7.74
C VAL A 97 14.17 1.73 -7.21
N TYR A 98 14.74 2.52 -8.11
CA TYR A 98 15.58 3.67 -7.73
C TYR A 98 14.78 4.75 -6.96
N SER A 99 13.64 5.18 -7.48
CA SER A 99 12.77 6.13 -6.77
C SER A 99 12.22 5.54 -5.47
N GLY A 100 11.84 4.26 -5.46
CA GLY A 100 11.40 3.56 -4.26
C GLY A 100 12.47 3.46 -3.17
N TYR A 101 13.73 3.26 -3.55
CA TYR A 101 14.84 3.27 -2.62
C TYR A 101 14.99 4.62 -1.90
N TYR A 102 14.88 5.73 -2.64
CA TYR A 102 14.95 7.06 -2.01
C TYR A 102 13.76 7.34 -1.09
N LEU A 103 12.57 6.86 -1.44
CA LEU A 103 11.42 6.93 -0.51
C LEU A 103 11.71 6.19 0.80
N MET A 104 12.30 4.98 0.73
CA MET A 104 12.68 4.26 1.94
C MET A 104 13.74 4.99 2.78
N GLN A 105 14.70 5.67 2.14
CA GLN A 105 15.67 6.49 2.86
C GLN A 105 14.96 7.66 3.58
N MET A 106 14.05 8.35 2.89
CA MET A 106 13.25 9.42 3.49
C MET A 106 12.39 8.93 4.66
N PHE A 107 11.76 7.77 4.54
CA PHE A 107 10.98 7.18 5.64
C PHE A 107 11.84 6.87 6.86
N LYS A 108 13.03 6.32 6.66
CA LYS A 108 14.00 6.07 7.74
C LYS A 108 14.46 7.36 8.40
N GLU A 109 14.80 8.37 7.60
CA GLU A 109 15.21 9.69 8.11
C GLU A 109 14.09 10.38 8.87
N ALA A 110 12.83 10.19 8.44
CA ALA A 110 11.64 10.65 9.15
C ALA A 110 11.32 9.85 10.43
N GLY A 111 12.05 8.78 10.72
CA GLY A 111 11.91 7.99 11.95
C GLY A 111 11.03 6.75 11.82
N LEU A 112 10.73 6.27 10.60
CA LEU A 112 10.01 5.01 10.42
C LEU A 112 10.82 3.86 11.07
N PRO A 113 10.26 3.12 12.04
CA PRO A 113 10.97 2.00 12.67
C PRO A 113 11.28 0.89 11.66
N ASP A 114 12.41 0.22 11.86
CA ASP A 114 12.79 -0.94 11.06
C ASP A 114 11.74 -2.05 11.18
N GLY A 115 11.46 -2.72 10.05
CA GLY A 115 10.51 -3.82 9.98
C GLY A 115 9.06 -3.42 9.75
N VAL A 116 8.68 -2.14 9.88
CA VAL A 116 7.31 -1.69 9.59
C VAL A 116 7.04 -1.76 8.09
N ILE A 117 7.90 -1.19 7.26
CA ILE A 117 7.84 -1.33 5.79
C ILE A 117 9.14 -2.00 5.33
N ASN A 118 8.99 -3.14 4.66
CA ASN A 118 10.10 -3.95 4.18
C ASN A 118 10.16 -3.85 2.65
N PHE A 119 11.18 -3.18 2.14
CA PHE A 119 11.36 -2.94 0.72
C PHE A 119 11.99 -4.16 0.04
N LEU A 120 11.27 -4.79 -0.90
CA LEU A 120 11.64 -6.05 -1.54
C LEU A 120 11.73 -5.89 -3.07
N PRO A 121 12.82 -5.33 -3.60
CA PRO A 121 13.03 -5.27 -5.04
C PRO A 121 13.24 -6.67 -5.61
N GLY A 122 12.62 -6.95 -6.76
CA GLY A 122 12.73 -8.25 -7.42
C GLY A 122 11.66 -8.45 -8.47
N SER A 123 11.74 -9.56 -9.20
CA SER A 123 10.72 -9.89 -10.20
C SER A 123 9.39 -10.26 -9.55
N GLY A 124 8.29 -10.07 -10.30
CA GLY A 124 6.94 -10.34 -9.80
C GLY A 124 6.77 -11.76 -9.27
N GLY A 125 7.27 -12.76 -10.00
CA GLY A 125 7.15 -14.16 -9.59
C GLY A 125 8.06 -14.54 -8.42
N GLN A 126 9.29 -14.04 -8.40
CA GLN A 126 10.26 -14.36 -7.33
C GLN A 126 9.82 -13.82 -5.97
N VAL A 127 9.27 -12.61 -5.92
CA VAL A 127 8.78 -12.01 -4.68
C VAL A 127 7.33 -12.37 -4.44
N GLY A 128 6.48 -12.27 -5.46
CA GLY A 128 5.03 -12.42 -5.30
C GLY A 128 4.61 -13.84 -4.94
N ASN A 129 5.17 -14.87 -5.58
CA ASN A 129 4.73 -16.24 -5.33
C ASN A 129 4.90 -16.69 -3.86
N PRO A 130 6.10 -16.54 -3.24
CA PRO A 130 6.24 -16.89 -1.82
C PRO A 130 5.34 -16.08 -0.90
N VAL A 131 5.14 -14.80 -1.20
CA VAL A 131 4.30 -13.90 -0.41
C VAL A 131 2.82 -14.34 -0.48
N LEU A 132 2.33 -14.63 -1.70
CA LEU A 132 0.94 -15.07 -1.91
C LEU A 132 0.68 -16.49 -1.35
N ASP A 133 1.69 -17.30 -1.17
CA ASP A 133 1.57 -18.63 -0.57
C ASP A 133 1.72 -18.62 0.95
N SER A 134 2.10 -17.49 1.55
CA SER A 134 2.29 -17.38 3.00
C SER A 134 0.97 -17.40 3.75
N GLU A 135 0.85 -18.25 4.76
CA GLU A 135 -0.31 -18.29 5.65
C GLU A 135 -0.56 -16.99 6.42
N HIS A 136 0.46 -16.14 6.53
CA HIS A 136 0.41 -14.84 7.22
C HIS A 136 0.03 -13.66 6.32
N LEU A 137 -0.29 -13.91 5.04
CA LEU A 137 -0.79 -12.84 4.17
C LEU A 137 -2.15 -12.36 4.69
N ALA A 138 -2.23 -11.11 5.11
CA ALA A 138 -3.45 -10.52 5.67
C ALA A 138 -4.12 -9.51 4.74
N GLY A 139 -3.39 -8.98 3.76
CA GLY A 139 -3.96 -8.06 2.78
C GLY A 139 -3.04 -7.79 1.60
N ILE A 140 -3.64 -7.29 0.52
CA ILE A 140 -2.94 -6.79 -0.67
C ILE A 140 -3.40 -5.37 -0.94
N HIS A 141 -2.42 -4.49 -1.21
CA HIS A 141 -2.65 -3.16 -1.73
C HIS A 141 -1.89 -3.03 -3.05
N PHE A 142 -2.62 -3.00 -4.15
CA PHE A 142 -2.08 -3.18 -5.50
C PHE A 142 -2.43 -2.04 -6.44
N THR A 143 -1.47 -1.59 -7.21
CA THR A 143 -1.72 -0.80 -8.42
C THR A 143 -0.86 -1.35 -9.55
N GLY A 144 -1.49 -1.69 -10.68
CA GLY A 144 -0.81 -2.25 -11.84
C GLY A 144 -1.75 -2.82 -12.90
N SER A 145 -1.31 -3.83 -13.63
CA SER A 145 -2.13 -4.41 -14.71
C SER A 145 -3.29 -5.26 -14.18
N THR A 146 -4.43 -5.19 -14.87
CA THR A 146 -5.63 -5.98 -14.55
C THR A 146 -5.34 -7.47 -14.53
N ALA A 147 -4.56 -7.99 -15.49
CA ALA A 147 -4.25 -9.41 -15.55
C ALA A 147 -3.46 -9.91 -14.35
N VAL A 148 -2.50 -9.12 -13.85
CA VAL A 148 -1.75 -9.46 -12.62
C VAL A 148 -2.68 -9.46 -11.41
N PHE A 149 -3.56 -8.47 -11.30
CA PHE A 149 -4.51 -8.38 -10.19
C PHE A 149 -5.50 -9.55 -10.17
N GLN A 150 -6.03 -9.93 -11.34
CA GLN A 150 -6.87 -11.12 -11.49
C GLN A 150 -6.14 -12.40 -11.05
N GLY A 151 -4.88 -12.56 -11.46
CA GLY A 151 -4.05 -13.69 -11.03
C GLY A 151 -3.81 -13.72 -9.50
N MET A 152 -3.69 -12.56 -8.86
CA MET A 152 -3.63 -12.49 -7.39
C MET A 152 -4.94 -12.93 -6.75
N TRP A 153 -6.08 -12.50 -7.29
CA TRP A 153 -7.40 -12.93 -6.83
C TRP A 153 -7.58 -14.44 -6.95
N GLU A 154 -7.24 -15.01 -8.11
CA GLU A 154 -7.31 -16.44 -8.36
C GLU A 154 -6.44 -17.23 -7.37
N LYS A 155 -5.19 -16.79 -7.19
CA LYS A 155 -4.24 -17.41 -6.27
C LYS A 155 -4.74 -17.37 -4.81
N ILE A 156 -5.27 -16.24 -4.38
CA ILE A 156 -5.81 -16.09 -3.02
C ILE A 156 -7.08 -16.92 -2.85
N GLY A 157 -7.99 -16.89 -3.80
CA GLY A 157 -9.19 -17.71 -3.77
C GLY A 157 -8.89 -19.22 -3.69
N GLY A 158 -7.93 -19.68 -4.51
CA GLY A 158 -7.47 -21.07 -4.47
C GLY A 158 -6.77 -21.48 -3.17
N ASN A 159 -6.17 -20.54 -2.48
CA ASN A 159 -5.44 -20.76 -1.23
C ASN A 159 -6.24 -20.38 0.03
N ILE A 160 -7.50 -20.01 -0.09
CA ILE A 160 -8.26 -19.38 1.00
C ILE A 160 -8.24 -20.18 2.32
N ALA A 161 -8.23 -21.50 2.25
CA ALA A 161 -8.19 -22.37 3.42
C ALA A 161 -6.80 -22.44 4.10
N LYS A 162 -5.75 -21.92 3.47
CA LYS A 162 -4.38 -21.95 4.01
C LYS A 162 -4.04 -20.74 4.87
N TYR A 163 -4.75 -19.61 4.66
CA TYR A 163 -4.45 -18.38 5.38
C TYR A 163 -5.02 -18.40 6.79
N LYS A 164 -4.29 -17.80 7.73
CA LYS A 164 -4.77 -17.64 9.12
C LYS A 164 -5.99 -16.75 9.21
N THR A 165 -6.09 -15.77 8.32
CA THR A 165 -7.27 -14.91 8.13
C THR A 165 -7.45 -14.68 6.63
N TYR A 166 -8.68 -14.45 6.15
CA TYR A 166 -8.89 -14.16 4.74
C TYR A 166 -8.20 -12.85 4.35
N PRO A 167 -7.33 -12.82 3.33
CA PRO A 167 -6.66 -11.59 2.91
C PRO A 167 -7.65 -10.56 2.35
N ARG A 168 -7.49 -9.30 2.73
CA ARG A 168 -8.25 -8.17 2.16
C ARG A 168 -7.52 -7.72 0.91
N ILE A 169 -8.25 -7.59 -0.19
CA ILE A 169 -7.66 -7.26 -1.48
C ILE A 169 -8.20 -5.91 -1.92
N VAL A 170 -7.30 -4.94 -2.04
CA VAL A 170 -7.58 -3.61 -2.57
C VAL A 170 -6.67 -3.37 -3.76
N GLY A 171 -7.24 -2.96 -4.87
CA GLY A 171 -6.45 -2.72 -6.07
C GLY A 171 -7.06 -1.72 -7.02
N GLU A 172 -6.18 -1.01 -7.70
CA GLU A 172 -6.47 -0.12 -8.81
C GLU A 172 -5.83 -0.69 -10.07
N THR A 173 -6.63 -0.90 -11.11
CA THR A 173 -6.15 -1.49 -12.36
C THR A 173 -6.80 -0.86 -13.58
N GLY A 174 -6.05 -0.75 -14.68
CA GLY A 174 -6.56 -0.25 -15.95
C GLY A 174 -6.91 1.23 -15.89
N GLY A 175 -8.05 1.59 -16.48
CA GLY A 175 -8.54 2.96 -16.50
C GLY A 175 -8.19 3.70 -17.78
N LYS A 176 -9.23 4.23 -18.45
CA LYS A 176 -9.16 5.21 -19.52
C LYS A 176 -10.32 6.17 -19.34
N ASP A 177 -9.99 7.35 -18.89
CA ASP A 177 -10.99 8.40 -18.68
C ASP A 177 -11.46 8.97 -19.99
N PHE A 178 -12.67 9.46 -20.01
CA PHE A 178 -13.26 10.12 -21.18
C PHE A 178 -14.14 11.29 -20.73
N ILE A 179 -14.25 12.26 -21.61
CA ILE A 179 -15.16 13.40 -21.46
C ILE A 179 -16.16 13.33 -22.62
N ILE A 180 -17.46 13.44 -22.33
CA ILE A 180 -18.54 13.51 -23.32
C ILE A 180 -19.04 14.95 -23.38
#